data_3dea806f79d13d59cb39b1e772981a0a
#
_entry.id   3dea806f79d13d59cb39b1e772981a0a
#
_cell.length_a   1.000
_cell.length_b   1.000
_cell.length_c   1.000
_cell.angle_alpha   90.00
_cell.angle_beta   90.00
_cell.angle_gamma   90.00
#
_symmetry.space_group_name_H-M   'P 1'
#
loop_
_entity.id
_entity.type
_entity.pdbx_description
1 polymer ?
#
loop_
_entity_poly.entity_id
_entity_poly.type
_entity_poly.pdbx_seq_one_letter_code
_entity_poly.pdbx_strand_id
1 'polypeptide(L)'
;MRNTASRAFTCLLVCGALSGTGWAKPPVCKAPRVLIVFDRSSSMIELLPSGTSKLQVATSALEAVLKAHEDVVDFGLMAFPDPDQCSPGKLQVPITTQNAAAILAKLAAFPTPPASGNGTPMAQTLGVAAGVQGLLDAAYSNHVLLITDGEQMCVPYDPNTRFLPVNAVSNLTALGIKTHVVGFGGEVDALVLNKMAATGGTKVSPTCNDAGASAAAQDNCYYQAQSPKQLQDALQAIAKNVSSEVCDGLDNDCNGKVDDSLKAPLCGDQDGVCKGATAACGGSAGWQTCIAGDYQAHAHESGLLYQAEETLCDGHDNDCDGVVDEGCGCVDGDTRPCGTDTGVCVKGTQHCVAGIWLGCAGGVTAAPEACDGLDNDCDGKTDEDLARPCSTICGPGLERCVGGKYQPCDGPLPSKEVCDGVDNDCDGAVDGPDAYCENGGVCVDGECKEADPNAGQREYNPDYDDGGGCDCDVAREGPVRNLGALALLLIFGCLIMLGTRRGKSQ
;
A
#
# COMPACT_ATOMS: atom_id res chain seq x y z
N MET A 1 -89.09 -25.77 -1.65
CA MET A 1 -88.39 -26.67 -2.59
C MET A 1 -86.98 -26.07 -2.95
N ARG A 2 -86.02 -26.88 -2.82
CA ARG A 2 -84.56 -26.71 -3.12
C ARG A 2 -83.73 -26.22 -1.97
N ASN A 3 -83.04 -27.20 -1.40
CA ASN A 3 -81.88 -27.17 -0.50
C ASN A 3 -80.74 -26.51 -1.14
N THR A 4 -80.03 -25.69 -0.36
CA THR A 4 -78.62 -25.38 -0.61
C THR A 4 -77.83 -25.69 0.67
N ALA A 5 -77.00 -26.70 0.55
CA ALA A 5 -76.10 -27.14 1.60
C ALA A 5 -74.96 -26.18 1.75
N SER A 6 -74.72 -25.62 2.94
CA SER A 6 -73.55 -24.84 3.32
C SER A 6 -72.40 -25.81 3.60
N ARG A 7 -71.34 -25.75 2.83
CA ARG A 7 -70.08 -26.44 3.14
C ARG A 7 -69.21 -25.48 3.95
N ALA A 8 -69.05 -25.82 5.22
CA ALA A 8 -68.08 -25.21 6.09
C ALA A 8 -66.64 -25.62 5.63
N PHE A 9 -65.84 -24.64 5.23
CA PHE A 9 -64.42 -24.83 4.98
C PHE A 9 -63.70 -24.61 6.30
N THR A 10 -63.18 -25.68 6.87
CA THR A 10 -62.29 -25.65 8.03
C THR A 10 -60.93 -25.20 7.57
N CYS A 11 -60.56 -23.97 7.92
CA CYS A 11 -59.23 -23.43 7.67
C CYS A 11 -58.29 -23.99 8.75
N LEU A 12 -57.49 -24.98 8.40
CA LEU A 12 -56.37 -25.44 9.23
C LEU A 12 -55.30 -24.36 9.23
N LEU A 13 -55.14 -23.66 10.33
CA LEU A 13 -53.98 -22.80 10.58
C LEU A 13 -52.76 -23.70 10.78
N VAL A 14 -51.97 -23.88 9.74
CA VAL A 14 -50.61 -24.38 9.85
C VAL A 14 -49.75 -23.21 10.37
N CYS A 15 -49.49 -23.24 11.68
CA CYS A 15 -48.47 -22.37 12.28
C CYS A 15 -47.12 -22.85 11.82
N GLY A 16 -46.69 -22.40 10.63
CA GLY A 16 -45.32 -22.55 10.18
C GLY A 16 -44.42 -21.69 11.06
N ALA A 17 -43.55 -22.34 11.81
CA ALA A 17 -42.45 -21.68 12.49
C ALA A 17 -41.63 -20.95 11.46
N LEU A 18 -41.78 -19.65 11.40
CA LEU A 18 -40.82 -18.76 10.74
C LEU A 18 -39.50 -18.88 11.53
N SER A 19 -38.66 -19.79 11.06
CA SER A 19 -37.22 -19.79 11.40
C SER A 19 -36.72 -18.38 11.19
N GLY A 20 -36.28 -17.77 12.28
CA GLY A 20 -35.81 -16.42 12.31
C GLY A 20 -34.76 -16.19 11.21
N THR A 21 -35.09 -15.29 10.32
CA THR A 21 -34.05 -14.60 9.55
C THR A 21 -33.13 -13.98 10.60
N GLY A 22 -31.98 -14.61 10.78
CA GLY A 22 -30.93 -14.00 11.58
C GLY A 22 -30.69 -12.60 11.00
N TRP A 23 -30.97 -11.61 11.80
CA TRP A 23 -30.60 -10.25 11.49
C TRP A 23 -29.09 -10.31 11.29
N ALA A 24 -28.63 -10.10 10.08
CA ALA A 24 -27.22 -9.90 9.81
C ALA A 24 -26.77 -8.82 10.80
N LYS A 25 -25.80 -9.16 11.63
CA LYS A 25 -25.20 -8.19 12.54
C LYS A 25 -24.76 -7.03 11.66
N PRO A 26 -25.12 -5.77 11.98
CA PRO A 26 -24.70 -4.66 11.17
C PRO A 26 -23.19 -4.74 10.97
N PRO A 27 -22.68 -4.41 9.79
CA PRO A 27 -21.25 -4.44 9.53
C PRO A 27 -20.52 -3.68 10.64
N VAL A 28 -19.53 -4.32 11.21
CA VAL A 28 -18.74 -3.69 12.28
C VAL A 28 -17.90 -2.63 11.61
N CYS A 29 -18.25 -1.36 11.81
CA CYS A 29 -17.39 -0.26 11.44
C CYS A 29 -15.99 -0.49 12.04
N LYS A 30 -14.96 -0.39 11.23
CA LYS A 30 -13.56 -0.41 11.63
C LYS A 30 -12.94 0.92 11.25
N ALA A 31 -13.15 1.91 12.11
CA ALA A 31 -12.56 3.22 11.92
C ALA A 31 -11.05 3.09 11.63
N PRO A 32 -10.54 3.76 10.58
CA PRO A 32 -9.11 3.76 10.30
C PRO A 32 -8.33 4.35 11.46
N ARG A 33 -7.13 3.85 11.66
CA ARG A 33 -6.24 4.24 12.76
C ARG A 33 -5.16 5.16 12.27
N VAL A 34 -5.01 6.32 12.90
CA VAL A 34 -4.02 7.33 12.54
C VAL A 34 -3.15 7.67 13.75
N LEU A 35 -1.88 7.32 13.69
CA LEU A 35 -0.88 7.82 14.64
C LEU A 35 -0.31 9.14 14.13
N ILE A 36 -0.61 10.22 14.82
CA ILE A 36 -0.01 11.52 14.56
C ILE A 36 1.40 11.52 15.13
N VAL A 37 2.40 11.72 14.29
CA VAL A 37 3.81 11.88 14.65
C VAL A 37 4.15 13.35 14.52
N PHE A 38 4.21 14.03 15.65
CA PHE A 38 4.22 15.49 15.75
C PHE A 38 5.60 16.03 16.11
N ASP A 39 6.15 16.88 15.25
CA ASP A 39 7.44 17.54 15.43
C ASP A 39 7.34 18.63 16.50
N ARG A 40 8.28 18.60 17.44
CA ARG A 40 8.49 19.59 18.51
C ARG A 40 9.96 20.02 18.57
N SER A 41 10.65 19.97 17.45
CA SER A 41 12.01 20.49 17.32
C SER A 41 12.06 22.00 17.59
N SER A 42 13.27 22.50 17.77
CA SER A 42 13.46 23.92 18.07
C SER A 42 13.01 24.85 16.92
N SER A 43 13.02 24.39 15.68
CA SER A 43 12.52 25.13 14.51
C SER A 43 11.01 25.38 14.56
N MET A 44 10.24 24.54 15.24
CA MET A 44 8.78 24.69 15.36
C MET A 44 8.34 25.91 16.18
N ILE A 45 9.21 26.52 16.98
CA ILE A 45 8.87 27.78 17.68
C ILE A 45 9.14 29.04 16.83
N GLU A 46 9.74 28.89 15.66
CA GLU A 46 9.92 30.03 14.75
C GLU A 46 8.59 30.65 14.36
N LEU A 47 8.62 31.98 14.21
CA LEU A 47 7.41 32.72 13.87
C LEU A 47 7.20 32.74 12.35
N LEU A 48 5.98 32.47 11.96
CA LEU A 48 5.52 32.75 10.62
C LEU A 48 5.35 34.27 10.39
N PRO A 49 5.20 34.73 9.16
CA PRO A 49 4.92 36.14 8.87
C PRO A 49 3.69 36.69 9.59
N SER A 50 2.77 35.80 10.02
CA SER A 50 1.59 36.19 10.84
C SER A 50 1.92 36.53 12.29
N GLY A 51 3.14 36.33 12.75
CA GLY A 51 3.56 36.51 14.15
C GLY A 51 3.19 35.33 15.07
N THR A 52 2.69 34.24 14.52
CA THR A 52 2.32 33.02 15.26
C THR A 52 3.40 31.94 15.00
N SER A 53 3.79 31.15 16.02
CA SER A 53 4.78 30.11 15.82
C SER A 53 4.21 28.97 14.98
N LYS A 54 5.09 28.27 14.25
CA LYS A 54 4.75 27.05 13.51
C LYS A 54 4.05 26.03 14.42
N LEU A 55 4.54 25.84 15.64
CA LEU A 55 3.97 24.95 16.64
C LEU A 55 2.51 25.29 16.98
N GLN A 56 2.22 26.57 17.23
CA GLN A 56 0.86 27.05 17.54
C GLN A 56 -0.08 26.82 16.35
N VAL A 57 0.39 27.11 15.14
CA VAL A 57 -0.39 26.89 13.91
C VAL A 57 -0.68 25.41 13.71
N ALA A 58 0.33 24.55 13.87
CA ALA A 58 0.17 23.11 13.72
C ALA A 58 -0.80 22.53 14.77
N THR A 59 -0.72 22.98 16.01
CA THR A 59 -1.65 22.58 17.08
C THR A 59 -3.09 23.01 16.76
N SER A 60 -3.29 24.25 16.29
CA SER A 60 -4.63 24.75 15.95
C SER A 60 -5.22 24.04 14.73
N ALA A 61 -4.40 23.72 13.73
CA ALA A 61 -4.85 22.97 12.57
C ALA A 61 -5.24 21.54 12.94
N LEU A 62 -4.47 20.88 13.80
CA LEU A 62 -4.79 19.55 14.35
C LEU A 62 -6.09 19.59 15.16
N GLU A 63 -6.30 20.62 16.00
CA GLU A 63 -7.53 20.75 16.77
C GLU A 63 -8.77 20.73 15.87
N ALA A 64 -8.76 21.50 14.79
CA ALA A 64 -9.87 21.54 13.85
C ALA A 64 -10.16 20.18 13.21
N VAL A 65 -9.11 19.45 12.82
CA VAL A 65 -9.23 18.15 12.16
C VAL A 65 -9.64 17.06 13.14
N LEU A 66 -9.03 17.00 14.32
CA LEU A 66 -9.38 16.01 15.33
C LEU A 66 -10.85 16.10 15.71
N LYS A 67 -11.36 17.31 16.00
CA LYS A 67 -12.77 17.52 16.35
C LYS A 67 -13.74 17.22 15.22
N ALA A 68 -13.31 17.34 13.98
CA ALA A 68 -14.17 17.09 12.82
C ALA A 68 -14.25 15.60 12.45
N HIS A 69 -13.27 14.78 12.86
CA HIS A 69 -13.13 13.41 12.36
C HIS A 69 -13.00 12.34 13.47
N GLU A 70 -13.06 12.70 14.77
CA GLU A 70 -12.88 11.72 15.86
C GLU A 70 -13.98 10.67 15.97
N ASP A 71 -15.10 10.88 15.30
CA ASP A 71 -16.20 9.91 15.24
C ASP A 71 -15.95 8.80 14.19
N VAL A 72 -15.08 9.07 13.21
CA VAL A 72 -14.83 8.19 12.06
C VAL A 72 -13.37 7.79 11.90
N VAL A 73 -12.46 8.33 12.71
CA VAL A 73 -11.02 8.01 12.71
C VAL A 73 -10.53 7.83 14.14
N ASP A 74 -9.85 6.74 14.41
CA ASP A 74 -9.16 6.51 15.68
C ASP A 74 -7.80 7.19 15.67
N PHE A 75 -7.65 8.26 16.41
CA PHE A 75 -6.39 8.99 16.49
C PHE A 75 -5.51 8.55 17.67
N GLY A 76 -4.19 8.66 17.50
CA GLY A 76 -3.20 8.59 18.55
C GLY A 76 -2.15 9.69 18.38
N LEU A 77 -1.36 9.96 19.41
CA LEU A 77 -0.31 10.99 19.38
C LEU A 77 1.03 10.42 19.81
N MET A 78 2.02 10.59 18.96
CA MET A 78 3.44 10.49 19.25
C MET A 78 4.08 11.84 19.01
N ALA A 79 4.96 12.30 19.86
CA ALA A 79 5.63 13.58 19.70
C ALA A 79 7.15 13.39 19.81
N PHE A 80 7.91 14.14 19.03
CA PHE A 80 9.37 14.12 19.04
C PHE A 80 9.98 15.53 18.89
N PRO A 81 11.18 15.74 19.44
CA PRO A 81 11.91 14.86 20.36
C PRO A 81 11.15 14.72 21.70
N ASP A 82 11.33 13.58 22.39
CA ASP A 82 10.76 13.38 23.71
C ASP A 82 11.69 12.53 24.60
N PRO A 83 12.24 13.06 25.70
CA PRO A 83 11.84 14.37 26.30
C PRO A 83 12.42 15.59 25.59
N ASP A 84 13.63 15.51 25.02
CA ASP A 84 14.33 16.65 24.42
C ASP A 84 15.50 16.22 23.54
N GLN A 85 16.25 17.17 23.00
CA GLN A 85 17.43 17.00 22.16
C GLN A 85 17.18 16.11 20.93
N CYS A 86 17.79 14.94 20.87
CA CYS A 86 17.65 13.97 19.79
C CYS A 86 16.97 12.66 20.25
N SER A 87 16.23 12.73 21.34
CA SER A 87 15.47 11.56 21.81
C SER A 87 14.36 11.20 20.82
N PRO A 88 14.22 9.92 20.44
CA PRO A 88 13.13 9.51 19.57
C PRO A 88 11.78 9.79 20.23
N GLY A 89 10.77 9.93 19.40
CA GLY A 89 9.42 10.19 19.87
C GLY A 89 8.86 9.06 20.72
N LYS A 90 7.94 9.42 21.61
CA LYS A 90 7.21 8.47 22.45
C LYS A 90 5.72 8.57 22.21
N LEU A 91 5.03 7.43 22.32
CA LEU A 91 3.58 7.40 22.32
C LEU A 91 3.04 8.18 23.52
N GLN A 92 2.34 9.26 23.29
CA GLN A 92 1.78 10.16 24.31
C GLN A 92 0.32 9.84 24.60
N VAL A 93 -0.43 9.53 23.54
CA VAL A 93 -1.85 9.16 23.62
C VAL A 93 -2.04 7.94 22.73
N PRO A 94 -2.51 6.81 23.28
CA PRO A 94 -2.80 5.62 22.49
C PRO A 94 -3.85 5.89 21.41
N ILE A 95 -3.82 5.07 20.35
CA ILE A 95 -4.84 5.14 19.29
C ILE A 95 -6.14 4.57 19.85
N THR A 96 -7.17 5.41 19.96
CA THR A 96 -8.51 5.02 20.42
C THR A 96 -9.57 5.92 19.79
N THR A 97 -10.82 5.48 19.89
CA THR A 97 -11.99 6.27 19.47
C THR A 97 -12.16 7.54 20.32
N GLN A 98 -12.67 8.62 19.73
CA GLN A 98 -13.11 9.84 20.40
C GLN A 98 -12.08 10.43 21.38
N ASN A 99 -10.82 10.47 21.03
CA ASN A 99 -9.76 10.92 21.93
C ASN A 99 -9.15 12.28 21.56
N ALA A 100 -9.81 13.08 20.74
CA ALA A 100 -9.35 14.43 20.38
C ALA A 100 -9.05 15.27 21.62
N ALA A 101 -9.92 15.25 22.63
CA ALA A 101 -9.72 15.98 23.86
C ALA A 101 -8.44 15.55 24.61
N ALA A 102 -8.11 14.25 24.65
CA ALA A 102 -6.90 13.74 25.30
C ALA A 102 -5.64 14.19 24.52
N ILE A 103 -5.68 14.13 23.21
CA ILE A 103 -4.58 14.58 22.34
C ILE A 103 -4.35 16.09 22.53
N LEU A 104 -5.40 16.91 22.48
CA LEU A 104 -5.30 18.35 22.63
C LEU A 104 -4.81 18.75 24.02
N ALA A 105 -5.31 18.09 25.07
CA ALA A 105 -4.83 18.29 26.43
C ALA A 105 -3.33 17.98 26.55
N LYS A 106 -2.87 16.91 25.88
CA LYS A 106 -1.46 16.54 25.86
C LYS A 106 -0.61 17.55 25.09
N LEU A 107 -1.06 17.99 23.91
CA LEU A 107 -0.38 19.03 23.14
C LEU A 107 -0.25 20.34 23.94
N ALA A 108 -1.30 20.74 24.65
CA ALA A 108 -1.30 21.94 25.50
C ALA A 108 -0.41 21.78 26.75
N ALA A 109 -0.23 20.57 27.25
CA ALA A 109 0.60 20.27 28.43
C ALA A 109 2.10 20.18 28.12
N PHE A 110 2.48 20.11 26.85
CA PHE A 110 3.89 20.09 26.51
C PHE A 110 4.58 21.43 26.86
N PRO A 111 5.78 21.40 27.44
CA PRO A 111 6.56 22.62 27.57
C PRO A 111 6.91 23.17 26.18
N THR A 112 7.01 24.49 26.11
CA THR A 112 7.52 25.13 24.88
C THR A 112 8.92 24.61 24.59
N PRO A 113 9.21 24.15 23.35
CA PRO A 113 10.56 23.73 22.98
C PRO A 113 11.57 24.85 23.25
N PRO A 114 12.82 24.52 23.61
CA PRO A 114 13.87 25.52 23.75
C PRO A 114 14.17 26.16 22.38
N ALA A 115 14.71 27.38 22.38
CA ALA A 115 15.06 28.12 21.17
C ALA A 115 16.15 27.41 20.31
N SER A 116 16.90 26.50 20.93
CA SER A 116 17.88 25.67 20.23
C SER A 116 18.14 24.38 21.04
N GLY A 117 18.68 23.37 20.38
CA GLY A 117 19.11 22.13 21.01
C GLY A 117 18.17 20.94 20.80
N ASN A 118 16.87 21.16 20.51
CA ASN A 118 15.98 20.09 20.13
C ASN A 118 16.07 19.87 18.61
N GLY A 119 16.66 18.77 18.21
CA GLY A 119 16.75 18.35 16.81
C GLY A 119 15.49 17.60 16.35
N THR A 120 15.61 17.01 15.16
CA THR A 120 14.52 16.31 14.46
C THR A 120 14.86 14.83 14.27
N PRO A 121 14.70 13.95 15.28
CA PRO A 121 14.99 12.52 15.19
C PRO A 121 13.87 11.77 14.45
N MET A 122 13.61 12.17 13.21
CA MET A 122 12.47 11.70 12.41
C MET A 122 12.56 10.20 12.12
N ALA A 123 13.70 9.72 11.64
CA ALA A 123 13.90 8.31 11.30
C ALA A 123 13.73 7.40 12.53
N GLN A 124 14.37 7.76 13.63
CA GLN A 124 14.30 7.01 14.87
C GLN A 124 12.86 6.98 15.42
N THR A 125 12.16 8.10 15.32
CA THR A 125 10.76 8.21 15.76
C THR A 125 9.82 7.33 14.92
N LEU A 126 10.00 7.32 13.59
CA LEU A 126 9.24 6.45 12.70
C LEU A 126 9.55 4.97 12.96
N GLY A 127 10.80 4.64 13.32
CA GLY A 127 11.17 3.31 13.79
C GLY A 127 10.41 2.90 15.05
N VAL A 128 10.29 3.81 16.05
CA VAL A 128 9.45 3.57 17.25
C VAL A 128 7.98 3.43 16.90
N ALA A 129 7.47 4.22 15.93
CA ALA A 129 6.09 4.14 15.48
C ALA A 129 5.73 2.76 14.90
N ALA A 130 6.68 2.10 14.23
CA ALA A 130 6.51 0.74 13.71
C ALA A 130 6.21 -0.32 14.80
N GLY A 131 6.61 -0.07 16.04
CA GLY A 131 6.31 -0.92 17.19
C GLY A 131 5.02 -0.59 17.95
N VAL A 132 4.25 0.41 17.52
CA VAL A 132 3.01 0.80 18.20
C VAL A 132 1.91 -0.23 17.95
N GLN A 133 1.54 -0.97 18.99
CA GLN A 133 0.58 -2.09 18.91
C GLN A 133 -0.75 -1.70 18.26
N GLY A 134 -1.20 -0.45 18.42
CA GLY A 134 -2.41 0.06 17.78
C GLY A 134 -2.33 0.09 16.25
N LEU A 135 -1.14 0.06 15.65
CA LEU A 135 -0.92 0.06 14.20
C LEU A 135 -0.67 -1.34 13.61
N LEU A 136 -0.54 -2.38 14.44
CA LEU A 136 -0.14 -3.72 13.99
C LEU A 136 -1.32 -4.66 13.72
N ASP A 137 -2.54 -4.22 13.96
CA ASP A 137 -3.74 -5.00 13.66
C ASP A 137 -4.13 -4.81 12.20
N ALA A 138 -3.79 -5.78 11.36
CA ALA A 138 -4.08 -5.78 9.92
C ALA A 138 -5.58 -5.78 9.57
N ALA A 139 -6.46 -5.93 10.57
CA ALA A 139 -7.90 -5.80 10.37
C ALA A 139 -8.36 -4.34 10.23
N TYR A 140 -7.48 -3.37 10.44
CA TYR A 140 -7.76 -1.95 10.33
C TYR A 140 -6.91 -1.32 9.23
N SER A 141 -7.38 -0.23 8.64
CA SER A 141 -6.55 0.64 7.81
C SER A 141 -5.65 1.46 8.73
N ASN A 142 -4.34 1.19 8.71
CA ASN A 142 -3.39 1.77 9.65
C ASN A 142 -2.54 2.84 8.97
N HIS A 143 -2.44 4.00 9.60
CA HIS A 143 -1.78 5.17 9.04
C HIS A 143 -0.88 5.86 10.06
N VAL A 144 0.23 6.40 9.58
CA VAL A 144 1.04 7.40 10.26
C VAL A 144 0.83 8.74 9.56
N LEU A 145 0.61 9.79 10.32
CA LEU A 145 0.57 11.18 9.85
C LEU A 145 1.76 11.92 10.44
N LEU A 146 2.81 12.12 9.66
CA LEU A 146 3.98 12.90 10.04
C LEU A 146 3.74 14.38 9.74
N ILE A 147 3.94 15.25 10.74
CA ILE A 147 3.94 16.70 10.60
C ILE A 147 5.30 17.20 11.06
N THR A 148 6.08 17.79 10.17
CA THR A 148 7.43 18.29 10.45
C THR A 148 7.70 19.58 9.66
N ASP A 149 8.57 20.43 10.20
CA ASP A 149 9.02 21.66 9.55
C ASP A 149 10.51 21.65 9.20
N GLY A 150 11.18 20.52 9.44
CA GLY A 150 12.63 20.44 9.33
C GLY A 150 13.14 19.19 8.63
N GLU A 151 14.47 19.14 8.59
CA GLU A 151 15.25 18.03 8.08
C GLU A 151 15.56 17.02 9.21
N GLN A 152 15.95 15.81 8.86
CA GLN A 152 16.50 14.85 9.83
C GLN A 152 17.82 15.38 10.39
N MET A 153 17.87 15.78 11.67
CA MET A 153 19.00 16.51 12.24
C MET A 153 19.74 15.80 13.39
N CYS A 154 19.29 14.62 13.83
CA CYS A 154 19.85 13.94 15.00
C CYS A 154 20.89 12.89 14.68
N VAL A 155 21.13 12.62 13.43
CA VAL A 155 22.29 11.90 12.89
C VAL A 155 23.04 12.91 12.04
N PRO A 156 24.35 12.84 11.88
CA PRO A 156 25.04 13.73 10.97
C PRO A 156 24.31 13.75 9.62
N TYR A 157 23.91 14.94 9.19
CA TYR A 157 23.20 15.09 7.93
C TYR A 157 24.21 14.99 6.78
N ASP A 158 24.32 13.81 6.20
CA ASP A 158 25.21 13.50 5.10
C ASP A 158 24.47 12.67 4.03
N PRO A 159 25.06 12.42 2.86
CA PRO A 159 24.45 11.64 1.81
C PRO A 159 23.97 10.23 2.22
N ASN A 160 24.58 9.62 3.25
CA ASN A 160 24.22 8.27 3.70
C ASN A 160 23.05 8.29 4.68
N THR A 161 23.02 9.29 5.57
CA THR A 161 22.01 9.37 6.66
C THR A 161 20.78 10.19 6.26
N ARG A 162 20.89 11.02 5.23
CA ARG A 162 19.82 11.88 4.74
C ARG A 162 18.50 11.13 4.50
N PHE A 163 18.59 9.90 3.97
CA PHE A 163 17.45 9.10 3.55
C PHE A 163 16.98 8.09 4.61
N LEU A 164 17.55 8.06 5.82
CA LEU A 164 17.08 7.19 6.89
C LEU A 164 15.57 7.29 7.15
N PRO A 165 14.93 8.49 7.11
CA PRO A 165 13.48 8.56 7.24
C PRO A 165 12.72 7.80 6.14
N VAL A 166 13.25 7.75 4.92
CA VAL A 166 12.65 6.98 3.82
C VAL A 166 12.70 5.48 4.13
N ASN A 167 13.83 4.99 4.66
CA ASN A 167 13.97 3.60 5.08
C ASN A 167 12.99 3.25 6.21
N ALA A 168 12.84 4.14 7.20
CA ALA A 168 11.87 3.96 8.27
C ALA A 168 10.42 3.90 7.75
N VAL A 169 10.08 4.71 6.75
CA VAL A 169 8.78 4.62 6.06
C VAL A 169 8.64 3.31 5.30
N SER A 170 9.70 2.84 4.65
CA SER A 170 9.69 1.53 3.96
C SER A 170 9.32 0.40 4.93
N ASN A 171 9.90 0.41 6.15
CA ASN A 171 9.56 -0.56 7.19
C ASN A 171 8.09 -0.46 7.62
N LEU A 172 7.54 0.75 7.76
CA LEU A 172 6.11 0.95 8.05
C LEU A 172 5.24 0.38 6.92
N THR A 173 5.60 0.66 5.68
CA THR A 173 4.88 0.16 4.49
C THR A 173 4.92 -1.37 4.42
N ALA A 174 6.04 -1.99 4.76
CA ALA A 174 6.17 -3.45 4.85
C ALA A 174 5.22 -4.07 5.90
N LEU A 175 4.87 -3.32 6.93
CA LEU A 175 3.88 -3.69 7.94
C LEU A 175 2.42 -3.36 7.52
N GLY A 176 2.20 -2.88 6.30
CA GLY A 176 0.89 -2.46 5.82
C GLY A 176 0.45 -1.08 6.34
N ILE A 177 1.35 -0.30 6.92
CA ILE A 177 1.07 1.01 7.49
C ILE A 177 1.39 2.10 6.46
N LYS A 178 0.40 2.87 6.04
CA LYS A 178 0.59 3.99 5.12
C LYS A 178 1.13 5.21 5.85
N THR A 179 2.00 5.99 5.22
CA THR A 179 2.61 7.17 5.85
C THR A 179 2.29 8.44 5.07
N HIS A 180 1.43 9.28 5.64
CA HIS A 180 1.14 10.62 5.13
C HIS A 180 2.18 11.61 5.65
N VAL A 181 2.67 12.47 4.77
CA VAL A 181 3.76 13.41 5.09
C VAL A 181 3.28 14.84 4.85
N VAL A 182 3.39 15.67 5.87
CA VAL A 182 3.13 17.11 5.80
C VAL A 182 4.40 17.85 6.15
N GLY A 183 4.95 18.56 5.17
CA GLY A 183 6.07 19.50 5.35
C GLY A 183 5.55 20.89 5.59
N PHE A 184 5.92 21.53 6.72
CA PHE A 184 5.42 22.82 7.13
C PHE A 184 6.52 23.89 7.13
N GLY A 185 6.40 24.88 6.27
CA GLY A 185 7.42 25.90 6.06
C GLY A 185 8.26 25.65 4.81
N GLY A 186 9.32 26.43 4.63
CA GLY A 186 10.18 26.36 3.44
C GLY A 186 11.51 25.62 3.63
N GLU A 187 11.83 25.23 4.86
CA GLU A 187 13.12 24.67 5.24
C GLU A 187 13.15 23.13 5.37
N VAL A 188 12.16 22.50 4.77
CA VAL A 188 12.07 21.03 4.73
C VAL A 188 12.98 20.45 3.64
N ASP A 189 13.50 19.25 3.88
CA ASP A 189 14.14 18.47 2.80
C ASP A 189 13.06 17.89 1.86
N ALA A 190 12.68 18.68 0.85
CA ALA A 190 11.62 18.32 -0.06
C ALA A 190 11.88 16.99 -0.80
N LEU A 191 13.14 16.67 -1.13
CA LEU A 191 13.47 15.42 -1.80
C LEU A 191 13.22 14.22 -0.87
N VAL A 192 13.58 14.33 0.40
CA VAL A 192 13.33 13.27 1.37
C VAL A 192 11.83 13.12 1.61
N LEU A 193 11.11 14.22 1.82
CA LEU A 193 9.66 14.16 2.06
C LEU A 193 8.88 13.62 0.84
N ASN A 194 9.30 13.97 -0.39
CA ASN A 194 8.74 13.41 -1.62
C ASN A 194 8.92 11.89 -1.67
N LYS A 195 10.14 11.40 -1.40
CA LYS A 195 10.42 9.97 -1.35
C LYS A 195 9.67 9.26 -0.23
N MET A 196 9.54 9.88 0.95
CA MET A 196 8.76 9.32 2.05
C MET A 196 7.28 9.16 1.67
N ALA A 197 6.67 10.18 1.06
CA ALA A 197 5.28 10.10 0.62
C ALA A 197 5.08 9.05 -0.47
N ALA A 198 6.02 8.95 -1.41
CA ALA A 198 6.00 7.93 -2.44
C ALA A 198 6.13 6.51 -1.85
N THR A 199 7.14 6.29 -1.00
CA THR A 199 7.38 5.01 -0.31
C THR A 199 6.23 4.64 0.62
N GLY A 200 5.64 5.63 1.31
CA GLY A 200 4.51 5.46 2.22
C GLY A 200 3.16 5.22 1.53
N GLY A 201 3.12 5.19 0.19
CA GLY A 201 1.90 4.94 -0.57
C GLY A 201 0.84 6.04 -0.46
N THR A 202 1.26 7.29 -0.24
CA THR A 202 0.36 8.43 0.05
C THR A 202 0.66 9.67 -0.78
N LYS A 203 1.10 9.45 -2.03
CA LYS A 203 1.33 10.53 -2.99
C LYS A 203 0.09 11.43 -3.09
N VAL A 204 0.29 12.74 -3.06
CA VAL A 204 -0.79 13.74 -3.24
C VAL A 204 -1.40 13.63 -4.64
N SER A 205 -0.59 13.25 -5.64
CA SER A 205 -1.01 13.02 -7.02
C SER A 205 -0.23 11.84 -7.60
N PRO A 206 -0.84 11.00 -8.43
CA PRO A 206 -0.13 9.92 -9.13
C PRO A 206 1.05 10.42 -9.99
N THR A 207 0.92 11.62 -10.56
CA THR A 207 1.90 12.24 -11.45
C THR A 207 2.88 13.16 -10.74
N CYS A 208 2.91 13.15 -9.39
CA CYS A 208 3.83 14.00 -8.63
C CYS A 208 5.30 13.60 -8.85
N ASN A 209 6.19 14.58 -8.68
CA ASN A 209 7.62 14.37 -8.87
C ASN A 209 8.30 13.97 -7.54
N ASP A 210 8.54 12.68 -7.35
CA ASP A 210 9.22 12.16 -6.15
C ASP A 210 10.74 12.39 -6.14
N ALA A 211 11.32 12.85 -7.26
CA ALA A 211 12.69 13.31 -7.36
C ALA A 211 12.83 14.84 -7.16
N GLY A 212 11.72 15.55 -6.92
CA GLY A 212 11.73 16.99 -6.67
C GLY A 212 12.47 17.35 -5.38
N ALA A 213 13.25 18.42 -5.41
CA ALA A 213 14.11 18.85 -4.31
C ALA A 213 13.78 20.26 -3.78
N SER A 214 12.61 20.79 -4.11
CA SER A 214 12.21 22.14 -3.70
C SER A 214 10.86 22.16 -3.02
N ALA A 215 10.78 22.72 -1.82
CA ALA A 215 9.53 22.98 -1.12
C ALA A 215 8.59 23.93 -1.89
N ALA A 216 9.12 24.73 -2.80
CA ALA A 216 8.34 25.63 -3.64
C ALA A 216 7.75 24.93 -4.90
N ALA A 217 8.13 23.68 -5.18
CA ALA A 217 7.58 22.93 -6.29
C ALA A 217 6.09 22.66 -6.09
N GLN A 218 5.31 22.77 -7.17
CA GLN A 218 3.86 22.58 -7.12
C GLN A 218 3.44 21.13 -7.32
N ASP A 219 4.39 20.29 -7.74
CA ASP A 219 4.23 18.88 -8.03
C ASP A 219 4.87 17.97 -6.96
N ASN A 220 5.04 18.47 -5.75
CA ASN A 220 5.51 17.67 -4.62
C ASN A 220 4.57 16.50 -4.32
N CYS A 221 5.13 15.35 -3.93
CA CYS A 221 4.36 14.15 -3.57
C CYS A 221 3.82 14.19 -2.13
N TYR A 222 4.42 15.00 -1.26
CA TYR A 222 3.95 15.26 0.10
C TYR A 222 3.09 16.53 0.15
N TYR A 223 2.34 16.69 1.22
CA TYR A 223 1.59 17.91 1.44
C TYR A 223 2.51 19.03 1.91
N GLN A 224 2.79 20.00 1.04
CA GLN A 224 3.55 21.19 1.41
C GLN A 224 2.60 22.28 1.92
N ALA A 225 2.82 22.76 3.13
CA ALA A 225 2.07 23.86 3.74
C ALA A 225 3.01 25.00 4.09
N GLN A 226 2.70 26.22 3.62
CA GLN A 226 3.44 27.45 3.91
C GLN A 226 2.61 28.47 4.69
N SER A 227 1.36 28.12 4.97
CA SER A 227 0.42 28.96 5.70
C SER A 227 -0.49 28.13 6.60
N PRO A 228 -1.10 28.73 7.64
CA PRO A 228 -2.08 28.05 8.50
C PRO A 228 -3.20 27.38 7.72
N LYS A 229 -3.72 28.10 6.71
CA LYS A 229 -4.80 27.56 5.87
C LYS A 229 -4.37 26.34 5.07
N GLN A 230 -3.20 26.40 4.42
CA GLN A 230 -2.68 25.25 3.65
C GLN A 230 -2.45 24.05 4.54
N LEU A 231 -1.94 24.24 5.77
CA LEU A 231 -1.77 23.17 6.73
C LEU A 231 -3.12 22.56 7.14
N GLN A 232 -4.12 23.39 7.42
CA GLN A 232 -5.46 22.92 7.72
C GLN A 232 -6.07 22.14 6.55
N ASP A 233 -5.97 22.69 5.33
CA ASP A 233 -6.48 22.07 4.12
C ASP A 233 -5.80 20.70 3.86
N ALA A 234 -4.48 20.62 4.05
CA ALA A 234 -3.72 19.36 3.92
C ALA A 234 -4.19 18.30 4.94
N LEU A 235 -4.31 18.68 6.20
CA LEU A 235 -4.77 17.77 7.26
C LEU A 235 -6.21 17.31 7.05
N GLN A 236 -7.10 18.19 6.59
CA GLN A 236 -8.48 17.82 6.23
C GLN A 236 -8.53 16.88 5.03
N ALA A 237 -7.71 17.11 4.01
CA ALA A 237 -7.62 16.23 2.86
C ALA A 237 -7.13 14.83 3.26
N ILE A 238 -6.12 14.75 4.13
CA ILE A 238 -5.61 13.48 4.66
C ILE A 238 -6.69 12.76 5.47
N ALA A 239 -7.34 13.45 6.42
CA ALA A 239 -8.39 12.84 7.23
C ALA A 239 -9.54 12.30 6.36
N LYS A 240 -9.96 13.08 5.36
CA LYS A 240 -10.96 12.64 4.39
C LYS A 240 -10.52 11.42 3.58
N ASN A 241 -9.27 11.40 3.11
CA ASN A 241 -8.75 10.26 2.35
C ASN A 241 -8.66 8.98 3.20
N VAL A 242 -8.26 9.13 4.46
CA VAL A 242 -8.15 8.02 5.41
C VAL A 242 -9.50 7.41 5.75
N SER A 243 -10.53 8.25 5.93
CA SER A 243 -11.90 7.83 6.22
C SER A 243 -12.77 7.61 4.97
N SER A 244 -12.19 7.57 3.77
CA SER A 244 -12.94 7.27 2.56
C SER A 244 -13.15 5.77 2.43
N GLU A 245 -14.30 5.41 1.88
CA GLU A 245 -14.60 4.02 1.54
C GLU A 245 -13.55 3.40 0.62
N VAL A 246 -13.24 2.14 0.87
CA VAL A 246 -12.38 1.27 0.06
C VAL A 246 -13.17 0.01 -0.24
N CYS A 247 -13.11 -0.49 -1.46
CA CYS A 247 -13.79 -1.72 -1.83
C CYS A 247 -13.15 -2.94 -1.13
N ASP A 248 -13.59 -3.24 0.10
CA ASP A 248 -13.07 -4.34 0.92
C ASP A 248 -14.14 -5.09 1.73
N GLY A 249 -15.40 -4.68 1.59
CA GLY A 249 -16.55 -5.26 2.29
C GLY A 249 -16.71 -4.76 3.72
N LEU A 250 -16.02 -3.66 4.08
CA LEU A 250 -16.15 -3.00 5.37
C LEU A 250 -16.76 -1.61 5.19
N ASP A 251 -17.36 -1.09 6.24
CA ASP A 251 -17.80 0.28 6.37
C ASP A 251 -16.62 1.10 6.92
N ASN A 252 -15.78 1.67 6.02
CA ASN A 252 -14.56 2.34 6.41
C ASN A 252 -14.81 3.78 6.90
N ASP A 253 -15.86 4.44 6.41
CA ASP A 253 -16.22 5.80 6.81
C ASP A 253 -17.26 5.84 7.94
N CYS A 254 -17.70 4.66 8.39
CA CYS A 254 -18.63 4.48 9.52
C CYS A 254 -19.99 5.18 9.34
N ASN A 255 -20.47 5.29 8.11
CA ASN A 255 -21.77 5.90 7.82
C ASN A 255 -22.94 4.90 7.87
N GLY A 256 -22.68 3.63 8.15
CA GLY A 256 -23.65 2.54 8.23
C GLY A 256 -23.91 1.82 6.91
N LYS A 257 -23.17 2.16 5.86
CA LYS A 257 -23.20 1.51 4.55
C LYS A 257 -21.83 0.98 4.21
N VAL A 258 -21.78 -0.19 3.61
CA VAL A 258 -20.53 -0.85 3.21
C VAL A 258 -20.23 -0.50 1.77
N ASP A 259 -18.99 -0.16 1.47
CA ASP A 259 -18.49 0.07 0.12
C ASP A 259 -19.33 1.09 -0.68
N ASP A 260 -19.90 2.10 -0.03
CA ASP A 260 -20.64 3.15 -0.73
C ASP A 260 -19.72 4.32 -1.13
N SER A 261 -20.22 5.21 -2.00
CA SER A 261 -19.48 6.40 -2.45
C SER A 261 -18.08 6.13 -3.01
N LEU A 262 -17.81 4.92 -3.45
CA LEU A 262 -16.56 4.50 -4.04
C LEU A 262 -16.31 5.17 -5.38
N LYS A 263 -15.04 5.53 -5.64
CA LYS A 263 -14.60 5.88 -6.98
C LYS A 263 -14.09 4.62 -7.67
N ALA A 264 -14.96 4.02 -8.45
CA ALA A 264 -14.62 2.81 -9.18
C ALA A 264 -13.52 3.06 -10.22
N PRO A 265 -12.55 2.15 -10.37
CA PRO A 265 -11.59 2.20 -11.46
C PRO A 265 -12.29 1.94 -12.81
N LEU A 266 -11.73 2.49 -13.86
CA LEU A 266 -12.22 2.23 -15.21
C LEU A 266 -11.98 0.76 -15.58
N CYS A 267 -12.87 0.21 -16.38
CA CYS A 267 -12.70 -1.07 -17.04
C CYS A 267 -11.57 -1.03 -18.07
N GLY A 268 -11.11 -2.19 -18.53
CA GLY A 268 -10.04 -2.30 -19.52
C GLY A 268 -10.42 -1.70 -20.87
N ASP A 269 -11.65 -2.00 -21.35
CA ASP A 269 -12.11 -1.49 -22.62
C ASP A 269 -12.79 -0.13 -22.41
N GLN A 270 -12.29 0.88 -23.11
CA GLN A 270 -12.74 2.27 -22.99
C GLN A 270 -13.08 2.90 -24.32
N ASP A 271 -13.15 2.10 -25.38
CA ASP A 271 -13.56 2.56 -26.69
C ASP A 271 -15.07 2.43 -26.88
N GLY A 272 -15.61 3.08 -27.87
CA GLY A 272 -17.02 3.00 -28.23
C GLY A 272 -18.00 3.22 -27.07
N VAL A 273 -18.97 2.33 -26.95
CA VAL A 273 -20.02 2.36 -25.92
C VAL A 273 -19.50 1.99 -24.54
N CYS A 274 -18.28 1.45 -24.42
CA CYS A 274 -17.64 1.08 -23.17
C CYS A 274 -16.96 2.27 -22.46
N LYS A 275 -16.86 3.40 -23.13
CA LYS A 275 -16.17 4.57 -22.59
C LYS A 275 -16.79 5.07 -21.29
N GLY A 276 -16.04 4.99 -20.22
CA GLY A 276 -16.48 5.37 -18.87
C GLY A 276 -17.01 4.20 -18.05
N ALA A 277 -17.04 2.99 -18.61
CA ALA A 277 -17.38 1.79 -17.85
C ALA A 277 -16.42 1.60 -16.68
N THR A 278 -16.94 1.21 -15.52
CA THR A 278 -16.19 1.08 -14.28
C THR A 278 -16.39 -0.30 -13.67
N ALA A 279 -15.36 -0.78 -12.99
CA ALA A 279 -15.39 -2.06 -12.29
C ALA A 279 -16.40 -2.06 -11.12
N ALA A 280 -17.06 -3.17 -10.92
CA ALA A 280 -17.93 -3.38 -9.77
C ALA A 280 -17.11 -3.71 -8.52
N CYS A 281 -17.56 -3.22 -7.36
CA CYS A 281 -16.99 -3.63 -6.08
C CYS A 281 -17.57 -4.97 -5.65
N GLY A 282 -16.71 -5.97 -5.41
CA GLY A 282 -17.06 -7.30 -4.92
C GLY A 282 -16.94 -7.45 -3.40
N GLY A 283 -16.99 -6.36 -2.64
CA GLY A 283 -16.81 -6.38 -1.20
C GLY A 283 -15.41 -6.88 -0.82
N SER A 284 -15.33 -7.88 0.07
CA SER A 284 -14.06 -8.47 0.53
C SER A 284 -13.19 -9.09 -0.58
N ALA A 285 -13.72 -9.25 -1.79
CA ALA A 285 -12.95 -9.69 -2.96
C ALA A 285 -12.29 -8.52 -3.72
N GLY A 286 -12.55 -7.28 -3.29
CA GLY A 286 -12.03 -6.08 -3.94
C GLY A 286 -12.72 -5.78 -5.27
N TRP A 287 -12.09 -4.92 -6.07
CA TRP A 287 -12.57 -4.57 -7.39
C TRP A 287 -12.57 -5.79 -8.31
N GLN A 288 -13.70 -6.03 -8.95
CA GLN A 288 -13.85 -7.14 -9.88
C GLN A 288 -13.28 -6.78 -11.25
N THR A 289 -12.72 -7.76 -11.93
CA THR A 289 -12.41 -7.59 -13.35
C THR A 289 -13.71 -7.41 -14.10
N CYS A 290 -13.77 -6.40 -14.97
CA CYS A 290 -14.95 -6.14 -15.78
C CYS A 290 -15.25 -7.31 -16.72
N ILE A 291 -16.51 -7.65 -16.85
CA ILE A 291 -17.03 -8.67 -17.75
C ILE A 291 -18.05 -8.04 -18.69
N ALA A 292 -18.45 -8.76 -19.73
CA ALA A 292 -19.44 -8.29 -20.70
C ALA A 292 -20.71 -7.70 -20.07
N GLY A 293 -21.14 -8.24 -18.92
CA GLY A 293 -22.31 -7.73 -18.20
C GLY A 293 -22.12 -6.32 -17.64
N ASP A 294 -20.91 -5.94 -17.26
CA ASP A 294 -20.59 -4.60 -16.76
C ASP A 294 -20.66 -3.56 -17.90
N TYR A 295 -20.13 -3.91 -19.07
CA TYR A 295 -20.22 -3.08 -20.27
C TYR A 295 -21.67 -2.96 -20.77
N GLN A 296 -22.44 -4.05 -20.72
CA GLN A 296 -23.87 -4.01 -21.06
C GLN A 296 -24.65 -3.07 -20.13
N ALA A 297 -24.40 -3.14 -18.82
CA ALA A 297 -25.06 -2.28 -17.85
C ALA A 297 -24.71 -0.81 -18.09
N HIS A 298 -23.42 -0.51 -18.32
CA HIS A 298 -22.93 0.84 -18.60
C HIS A 298 -23.51 1.42 -19.89
N ALA A 299 -23.49 0.66 -20.99
CA ALA A 299 -24.03 1.08 -22.27
C ALA A 299 -25.55 1.33 -22.15
N HIS A 300 -26.28 0.45 -21.46
CA HIS A 300 -27.71 0.59 -21.24
C HIS A 300 -28.07 1.88 -20.46
N GLU A 301 -27.28 2.24 -19.44
CA GLU A 301 -27.48 3.49 -18.71
C GLU A 301 -27.33 4.73 -19.59
N SER A 302 -26.51 4.64 -20.62
CA SER A 302 -26.30 5.68 -21.63
C SER A 302 -27.29 5.61 -22.79
N GLY A 303 -28.22 4.65 -22.77
CA GLY A 303 -29.18 4.41 -23.84
C GLY A 303 -28.59 3.78 -25.12
N LEU A 304 -27.38 3.19 -24.96
CA LEU A 304 -26.63 2.49 -26.00
C LEU A 304 -26.71 0.97 -25.78
N LEU A 305 -26.24 0.20 -26.74
CA LEU A 305 -26.24 -1.25 -26.68
C LEU A 305 -24.82 -1.78 -26.83
N TYR A 306 -24.36 -2.53 -25.82
CA TYR A 306 -23.12 -3.30 -25.93
C TYR A 306 -23.38 -4.63 -26.63
N GLN A 307 -22.48 -5.03 -27.49
CA GLN A 307 -22.44 -6.35 -28.11
C GLN A 307 -21.06 -6.95 -27.94
N ALA A 308 -20.96 -8.29 -27.91
CA ALA A 308 -19.66 -8.95 -27.84
C ALA A 308 -19.00 -9.13 -29.24
N GLU A 309 -19.77 -8.92 -30.27
CA GLU A 309 -19.37 -8.86 -31.68
C GLU A 309 -20.30 -7.86 -32.35
N GLU A 310 -19.76 -6.93 -33.10
CA GLU A 310 -20.55 -5.86 -33.71
C GLU A 310 -21.48 -6.38 -34.79
N THR A 311 -22.77 -6.21 -34.58
CA THR A 311 -23.81 -6.57 -35.57
C THR A 311 -24.80 -5.43 -35.82
N LEU A 312 -24.73 -4.35 -35.02
CA LEU A 312 -25.55 -3.17 -35.17
C LEU A 312 -24.80 -2.10 -35.96
N CYS A 313 -25.44 -1.58 -36.98
CA CYS A 313 -24.91 -0.53 -37.83
C CYS A 313 -25.53 0.82 -37.44
N ASP A 314 -25.14 1.34 -36.29
CA ASP A 314 -25.76 2.53 -35.71
C ASP A 314 -24.79 3.72 -35.50
N GLY A 315 -23.54 3.56 -35.97
CA GLY A 315 -22.51 4.58 -35.90
C GLY A 315 -21.79 4.59 -34.58
N HIS A 316 -21.96 3.55 -33.73
CA HIS A 316 -21.25 3.35 -32.50
C HIS A 316 -20.36 2.11 -32.64
N ASP A 317 -19.31 2.08 -31.89
CA ASP A 317 -18.47 0.91 -31.64
C ASP A 317 -19.12 0.15 -30.48
N ASN A 318 -19.95 -0.84 -30.81
CA ASN A 318 -20.79 -1.52 -29.82
C ASN A 318 -20.06 -2.68 -29.10
N ASP A 319 -18.98 -3.22 -29.68
CA ASP A 319 -18.18 -4.26 -29.08
C ASP A 319 -16.87 -3.75 -28.43
N CYS A 320 -16.65 -2.43 -28.57
CA CYS A 320 -15.56 -1.71 -27.91
C CYS A 320 -14.17 -2.12 -28.37
N ASP A 321 -14.03 -2.57 -29.61
CA ASP A 321 -12.74 -2.96 -30.19
C ASP A 321 -11.97 -1.78 -30.82
N GLY A 322 -12.57 -0.59 -30.82
CA GLY A 322 -12.04 0.66 -31.38
C GLY A 322 -12.34 0.86 -32.85
N VAL A 323 -13.16 0.03 -33.46
CA VAL A 323 -13.66 0.17 -34.82
C VAL A 323 -15.18 0.37 -34.78
N VAL A 324 -15.71 1.20 -35.64
CA VAL A 324 -17.16 1.50 -35.68
C VAL A 324 -17.79 0.75 -36.81
N ASP A 325 -18.90 0.04 -36.55
CA ASP A 325 -19.72 -0.62 -37.58
C ASP A 325 -18.94 -1.59 -38.49
N GLU A 326 -17.91 -2.35 -37.94
CA GLU A 326 -17.09 -3.23 -38.77
C GLU A 326 -17.85 -4.42 -39.37
N GLY A 327 -19.01 -4.74 -38.84
CA GLY A 327 -19.91 -5.74 -39.39
C GLY A 327 -20.85 -5.24 -40.49
N CYS A 328 -20.81 -3.94 -40.79
CA CYS A 328 -21.86 -3.26 -41.51
C CYS A 328 -21.56 -2.94 -42.98
N GLY A 329 -22.40 -3.47 -43.85
CA GLY A 329 -22.59 -2.98 -45.22
C GLY A 329 -21.38 -3.05 -46.15
N CYS A 330 -21.05 -4.23 -46.63
CA CYS A 330 -19.99 -4.45 -47.58
C CYS A 330 -20.46 -5.22 -48.79
N VAL A 331 -19.69 -5.19 -49.86
CA VAL A 331 -19.92 -6.01 -51.05
C VAL A 331 -19.21 -7.36 -50.86
N ASP A 332 -19.91 -8.43 -51.20
CA ASP A 332 -19.39 -9.79 -51.07
C ASP A 332 -18.05 -9.95 -51.81
N GLY A 333 -17.00 -10.34 -51.09
CA GLY A 333 -15.65 -10.39 -51.58
C GLY A 333 -14.76 -9.17 -51.26
N ASP A 334 -15.32 -8.08 -50.73
CA ASP A 334 -14.52 -6.96 -50.23
C ASP A 334 -13.62 -7.37 -49.08
N THR A 335 -12.49 -6.70 -48.97
CA THR A 335 -11.55 -6.88 -47.86
C THR A 335 -11.11 -5.54 -47.30
N ARG A 336 -10.96 -5.45 -45.97
CA ARG A 336 -10.42 -4.27 -45.33
C ARG A 336 -9.41 -4.66 -44.23
N PRO A 337 -8.38 -3.83 -43.96
CA PRO A 337 -7.50 -4.07 -42.85
C PRO A 337 -8.24 -3.84 -41.53
N CYS A 338 -7.93 -4.62 -40.51
CA CYS A 338 -8.44 -4.51 -39.15
C CYS A 338 -7.31 -4.71 -38.13
N GLY A 339 -7.51 -4.24 -36.90
CA GLY A 339 -6.51 -4.29 -35.86
C GLY A 339 -5.39 -3.25 -36.00
N THR A 340 -4.35 -3.38 -35.24
CA THR A 340 -3.15 -2.52 -35.22
C THR A 340 -1.92 -3.30 -35.70
N ASP A 341 -0.85 -2.60 -36.07
CA ASP A 341 0.47 -3.14 -36.40
C ASP A 341 1.56 -2.55 -35.46
N THR A 342 1.16 -2.14 -34.27
CA THR A 342 2.07 -1.67 -33.22
C THR A 342 2.49 -2.87 -32.37
N GLY A 343 3.72 -2.88 -31.89
CA GLY A 343 4.23 -3.95 -31.02
C GLY A 343 4.20 -5.34 -31.66
N VAL A 344 3.70 -6.32 -30.93
CA VAL A 344 3.49 -7.70 -31.44
C VAL A 344 2.22 -7.82 -32.27
N CYS A 345 1.36 -6.84 -32.25
CA CYS A 345 0.13 -6.89 -33.00
C CYS A 345 0.39 -6.87 -34.50
N VAL A 346 -0.45 -7.58 -35.20
CA VAL A 346 -0.42 -7.63 -36.65
C VAL A 346 -1.81 -7.31 -37.15
N LYS A 347 -1.90 -6.36 -38.08
CA LYS A 347 -3.15 -6.10 -38.77
C LYS A 347 -3.66 -7.37 -39.45
N GLY A 348 -4.89 -7.67 -39.18
CA GLY A 348 -5.61 -8.68 -39.88
C GLY A 348 -6.35 -8.12 -41.09
N THR A 349 -7.15 -8.97 -41.68
CA THR A 349 -8.04 -8.61 -42.80
C THR A 349 -9.43 -9.12 -42.48
N GLN A 350 -10.41 -8.21 -42.55
CA GLN A 350 -11.82 -8.58 -42.60
C GLN A 350 -12.22 -8.86 -44.03
N HIS A 351 -13.02 -9.90 -44.20
CA HIS A 351 -13.61 -10.29 -45.47
C HIS A 351 -15.11 -10.07 -45.41
N CYS A 352 -15.66 -9.48 -46.43
CA CYS A 352 -17.09 -9.38 -46.60
C CYS A 352 -17.66 -10.69 -47.16
N VAL A 353 -18.62 -11.29 -46.47
CA VAL A 353 -19.35 -12.47 -46.93
C VAL A 353 -20.83 -12.27 -46.71
N ALA A 354 -21.62 -12.36 -47.77
CA ALA A 354 -23.08 -12.15 -47.76
C ALA A 354 -23.50 -10.78 -47.20
N GLY A 355 -22.71 -9.72 -47.47
CA GLY A 355 -22.98 -8.36 -47.01
C GLY A 355 -22.58 -8.05 -45.60
N ILE A 356 -21.88 -8.98 -44.92
CA ILE A 356 -21.43 -8.85 -43.54
C ILE A 356 -19.90 -8.94 -43.49
N TRP A 357 -19.26 -7.99 -42.84
CA TRP A 357 -17.84 -8.10 -42.50
C TRP A 357 -17.63 -9.21 -41.44
N LEU A 358 -16.86 -10.21 -41.81
CA LEU A 358 -16.47 -11.27 -40.87
C LEU A 358 -15.44 -10.74 -39.87
N GLY A 359 -15.23 -11.46 -38.77
CA GLY A 359 -14.22 -11.13 -37.81
C GLY A 359 -12.83 -10.93 -38.42
N CYS A 360 -11.95 -10.17 -37.75
CA CYS A 360 -10.60 -9.89 -38.20
C CYS A 360 -9.79 -11.19 -38.29
N ALA A 361 -9.40 -11.59 -39.51
CA ALA A 361 -8.66 -12.83 -39.74
C ALA A 361 -7.17 -12.54 -39.94
N GLY A 362 -6.32 -13.37 -39.35
CA GLY A 362 -4.87 -13.31 -39.54
C GLY A 362 -4.15 -12.22 -38.74
N GLY A 363 -4.88 -11.45 -37.95
CA GLY A 363 -4.28 -10.46 -37.02
C GLY A 363 -3.80 -11.08 -35.74
N VAL A 364 -2.87 -10.41 -35.08
CA VAL A 364 -2.48 -10.67 -33.69
C VAL A 364 -3.07 -9.52 -32.86
N THR A 365 -3.88 -9.86 -31.86
CA THR A 365 -4.55 -8.90 -30.99
C THR A 365 -3.68 -8.59 -29.78
N ALA A 366 -3.88 -7.41 -29.20
CA ALA A 366 -3.25 -6.99 -27.94
C ALA A 366 -3.50 -8.00 -26.83
N ALA A 367 -2.48 -8.23 -26.02
CA ALA A 367 -2.52 -9.04 -24.80
C ALA A 367 -1.90 -8.21 -23.66
N PRO A 368 -2.22 -8.51 -22.40
CA PRO A 368 -1.56 -7.83 -21.30
C PRO A 368 -0.05 -7.91 -21.41
N GLU A 369 0.66 -6.83 -21.02
CA GLU A 369 2.10 -6.78 -21.03
C GLU A 369 2.72 -7.95 -20.28
N ALA A 370 3.77 -8.50 -20.89
CA ALA A 370 4.62 -9.55 -20.33
C ALA A 370 6.07 -9.09 -20.42
N CYS A 371 6.86 -9.38 -19.40
CA CYS A 371 8.26 -8.98 -19.38
C CYS A 371 9.10 -9.82 -20.33
N ASP A 372 9.03 -9.56 -21.63
CA ASP A 372 9.69 -10.34 -22.68
C ASP A 372 10.40 -9.48 -23.75
N GLY A 373 10.32 -8.15 -23.60
CA GLY A 373 10.94 -7.21 -24.51
C GLY A 373 10.08 -6.91 -25.74
N LEU A 374 8.80 -7.25 -25.68
CA LEU A 374 7.84 -6.99 -26.75
C LEU A 374 6.76 -6.03 -26.20
N ASP A 375 6.17 -5.29 -27.07
CA ASP A 375 4.97 -4.48 -26.83
C ASP A 375 3.77 -5.42 -27.04
N ASN A 376 3.31 -6.05 -25.96
CA ASN A 376 2.28 -7.09 -26.05
C ASN A 376 0.87 -6.50 -26.10
N ASP A 377 0.63 -5.34 -25.47
CA ASP A 377 -0.66 -4.68 -25.45
C ASP A 377 -0.81 -3.68 -26.62
N CYS A 378 0.28 -3.48 -27.36
CA CYS A 378 0.29 -2.74 -28.61
C CYS A 378 -0.03 -1.24 -28.44
N ASP A 379 0.33 -0.68 -27.28
CA ASP A 379 0.14 0.75 -27.00
C ASP A 379 1.31 1.61 -27.50
N GLY A 380 2.38 0.99 -28.02
CA GLY A 380 3.58 1.63 -28.54
C GLY A 380 4.71 1.78 -27.52
N LYS A 381 4.55 1.20 -26.35
CA LYS A 381 5.61 1.05 -25.35
C LYS A 381 5.99 -0.43 -25.23
N THR A 382 6.92 -0.75 -24.38
CA THR A 382 7.43 -2.12 -24.25
C THR A 382 7.70 -2.42 -22.79
N ASP A 383 7.07 -3.46 -22.26
CA ASP A 383 7.25 -3.93 -20.88
C ASP A 383 6.94 -2.85 -19.82
N GLU A 384 6.05 -1.89 -20.08
CA GLU A 384 5.77 -0.83 -19.13
C GLU A 384 4.91 -1.34 -17.97
N ASP A 385 4.99 -0.61 -16.87
CA ASP A 385 4.25 -0.82 -15.62
C ASP A 385 4.38 -2.22 -14.99
N LEU A 386 5.28 -3.05 -15.52
CA LEU A 386 5.53 -4.38 -14.99
C LEU A 386 6.47 -4.35 -13.80
N ALA A 387 5.89 -4.54 -12.65
CA ALA A 387 6.62 -4.76 -11.40
C ALA A 387 5.98 -5.87 -10.60
N ARG A 388 6.80 -6.70 -9.98
CA ARG A 388 6.32 -7.76 -9.09
C ARG A 388 7.00 -7.67 -7.74
N PRO A 389 6.28 -7.97 -6.65
CA PRO A 389 6.86 -7.96 -5.33
C PRO A 389 7.94 -9.05 -5.21
N CYS A 390 9.02 -8.69 -4.56
CA CYS A 390 10.12 -9.58 -4.22
C CYS A 390 10.58 -9.30 -2.79
N SER A 391 11.52 -10.07 -2.31
CA SER A 391 12.12 -9.84 -0.99
C SER A 391 13.60 -10.14 -1.07
N THR A 392 14.39 -9.24 -0.56
CA THR A 392 15.78 -9.50 -0.19
C THR A 392 15.83 -10.09 1.22
N ILE A 393 17.00 -10.46 1.69
CA ILE A 393 17.18 -10.88 3.08
C ILE A 393 16.85 -9.75 4.06
N CYS A 394 17.00 -8.49 3.63
CA CYS A 394 16.76 -7.29 4.44
C CYS A 394 15.35 -6.72 4.30
N GLY A 395 14.49 -7.25 3.45
CA GLY A 395 13.14 -6.77 3.34
C GLY A 395 12.54 -6.81 1.93
N PRO A 396 11.31 -6.36 1.82
CA PRO A 396 10.58 -6.35 0.57
C PRO A 396 11.14 -5.33 -0.42
N GLY A 397 11.00 -5.64 -1.70
CA GLY A 397 11.34 -4.80 -2.82
C GLY A 397 10.46 -5.10 -4.02
N LEU A 398 10.82 -4.55 -5.15
CA LEU A 398 10.18 -4.79 -6.43
C LEU A 398 11.22 -5.25 -7.46
N GLU A 399 10.87 -6.25 -8.22
CA GLU A 399 11.54 -6.58 -9.47
C GLU A 399 10.80 -5.85 -10.58
N ARG A 400 11.48 -4.94 -11.25
CA ARG A 400 10.93 -4.17 -12.38
C ARG A 400 11.36 -4.79 -13.70
N CYS A 401 10.49 -4.79 -14.65
CA CYS A 401 10.84 -5.21 -16.00
C CYS A 401 11.66 -4.11 -16.69
N VAL A 402 12.80 -4.50 -17.25
CA VAL A 402 13.64 -3.63 -18.08
C VAL A 402 14.21 -4.46 -19.21
N GLY A 403 13.84 -4.10 -20.44
CA GLY A 403 14.36 -4.76 -21.63
C GLY A 403 14.09 -6.26 -21.68
N GLY A 404 12.87 -6.68 -21.40
CA GLY A 404 12.43 -8.06 -21.48
C GLY A 404 12.85 -8.95 -20.32
N LYS A 405 13.33 -8.36 -19.23
CA LYS A 405 13.76 -9.13 -18.05
C LYS A 405 13.48 -8.38 -16.77
N TYR A 406 12.96 -9.11 -15.80
CA TYR A 406 12.89 -8.60 -14.45
C TYR A 406 14.29 -8.37 -13.89
N GLN A 407 14.52 -7.16 -13.41
CA GLN A 407 15.75 -6.80 -12.74
C GLN A 407 15.81 -7.47 -11.36
N PRO A 408 17.01 -7.61 -10.79
CA PRO A 408 17.11 -8.05 -9.40
C PRO A 408 16.25 -7.20 -8.47
N CYS A 409 15.78 -7.83 -7.41
CA CYS A 409 14.99 -7.17 -6.39
C CYS A 409 15.67 -5.88 -5.89
N ASP A 410 14.95 -4.76 -5.93
CA ASP A 410 15.42 -3.45 -5.46
C ASP A 410 15.27 -3.25 -3.95
N GLY A 411 14.89 -4.30 -3.23
CA GLY A 411 14.80 -4.29 -1.77
C GLY A 411 16.14 -3.98 -1.10
N PRO A 412 16.13 -3.62 0.17
CA PRO A 412 17.34 -3.32 0.93
C PRO A 412 18.37 -4.44 0.82
N LEU A 413 19.62 -4.11 0.70
CA LEU A 413 20.72 -5.06 0.68
C LEU A 413 21.46 -5.05 2.02
N PRO A 414 21.99 -6.19 2.47
CA PRO A 414 22.78 -6.25 3.67
C PRO A 414 23.96 -5.28 3.56
N SER A 415 24.21 -4.55 4.60
CA SER A 415 25.40 -3.72 4.77
C SER A 415 26.13 -4.16 6.03
N LYS A 416 27.34 -3.68 6.20
CA LYS A 416 28.10 -4.00 7.39
C LYS A 416 27.40 -3.47 8.64
N GLU A 417 27.31 -4.29 9.69
CA GLU A 417 26.75 -3.89 10.96
C GLU A 417 27.36 -2.62 11.52
N VAL A 418 26.49 -1.70 11.90
CA VAL A 418 26.80 -0.44 12.58
C VAL A 418 26.02 -0.43 13.88
N CYS A 419 26.63 -0.03 14.97
CA CYS A 419 25.99 0.05 16.26
C CYS A 419 24.98 1.22 16.31
N ASP A 420 23.76 0.99 15.81
CA ASP A 420 22.73 2.02 15.68
C ASP A 420 21.30 1.51 16.05
N GLY A 421 21.20 0.28 16.52
CA GLY A 421 19.95 -0.34 16.90
C GLY A 421 19.16 -0.91 15.71
N VAL A 422 19.80 -1.06 14.56
CA VAL A 422 19.20 -1.63 13.33
C VAL A 422 20.01 -2.87 12.94
N ASP A 423 19.35 -3.92 12.51
CA ASP A 423 19.96 -5.11 11.87
C ASP A 423 20.34 -4.73 10.44
N ASN A 424 21.56 -4.21 10.26
CA ASN A 424 21.99 -3.67 8.96
C ASN A 424 22.43 -4.77 7.99
N ASP A 425 22.90 -5.90 8.46
CA ASP A 425 23.30 -7.03 7.61
C ASP A 425 22.19 -8.08 7.47
N CYS A 426 21.12 -7.89 8.25
CA CYS A 426 19.88 -8.66 8.18
C CYS A 426 20.09 -10.15 8.49
N ASP A 427 21.00 -10.45 9.43
CA ASP A 427 21.27 -11.80 9.90
C ASP A 427 20.31 -12.25 11.02
N GLY A 428 19.47 -11.32 11.50
CA GLY A 428 18.49 -11.52 12.57
C GLY A 428 18.98 -11.08 13.96
N ALA A 429 20.19 -10.54 14.02
CA ALA A 429 20.76 -10.01 15.26
C ALA A 429 21.00 -8.50 15.10
N VAL A 430 20.20 -7.70 15.78
CA VAL A 430 20.42 -6.24 15.85
C VAL A 430 21.76 -5.97 16.52
N ASP A 431 22.63 -5.17 15.89
CA ASP A 431 23.93 -4.83 16.39
C ASP A 431 24.75 -6.06 16.81
N GLY A 432 24.90 -7.03 15.91
CA GLY A 432 25.68 -8.24 16.13
C GLY A 432 27.07 -7.99 16.72
N PRO A 433 27.81 -9.03 17.10
CA PRO A 433 29.10 -8.90 17.79
C PRO A 433 30.19 -8.20 16.94
N ASP A 434 29.95 -7.99 15.66
CA ASP A 434 30.82 -7.33 14.70
C ASP A 434 30.33 -5.92 14.31
N ALA A 435 29.28 -5.41 14.99
CA ALA A 435 28.79 -4.06 14.78
C ALA A 435 29.88 -3.01 14.94
N TYR A 436 30.04 -2.19 13.93
CA TYR A 436 31.12 -1.20 13.86
C TYR A 436 30.77 0.04 14.69
N CYS A 437 31.72 0.43 15.53
CA CYS A 437 31.70 1.68 16.28
C CYS A 437 32.77 2.62 15.76
N GLU A 438 32.42 3.84 15.31
CA GLU A 438 33.38 4.85 14.80
C GLU A 438 34.44 5.25 15.83
N ASN A 439 34.13 5.15 17.11
CA ASN A 439 35.06 5.44 18.22
C ASN A 439 35.98 4.27 18.60
N GLY A 440 35.88 3.12 17.90
CA GLY A 440 36.63 1.91 18.23
C GLY A 440 36.18 1.22 19.52
N GLY A 441 35.00 1.56 20.02
CA GLY A 441 34.37 0.96 21.22
C GLY A 441 33.69 -0.38 20.91
N VAL A 442 32.95 -0.86 21.90
CA VAL A 442 32.13 -2.08 21.79
C VAL A 442 30.67 -1.68 21.77
N CYS A 443 29.91 -2.30 20.89
CA CYS A 443 28.47 -2.10 20.82
C CYS A 443 27.78 -2.80 21.99
N VAL A 444 26.98 -2.06 22.73
CA VAL A 444 26.18 -2.58 23.84
C VAL A 444 24.81 -1.91 23.83
N ASP A 445 23.76 -2.70 23.56
CA ASP A 445 22.37 -2.23 23.52
C ASP A 445 22.15 -1.08 22.51
N GLY A 446 22.75 -1.14 21.33
CA GLY A 446 22.62 -0.11 20.28
C GLY A 446 23.42 1.16 20.51
N GLU A 447 24.33 1.15 21.49
CA GLU A 447 25.21 2.28 21.79
C GLU A 447 26.69 1.87 21.80
N CYS A 448 27.50 2.67 21.13
CA CYS A 448 28.96 2.49 21.14
C CYS A 448 29.56 2.96 22.48
N LYS A 449 30.01 2.04 23.33
CA LYS A 449 30.68 2.32 24.56
C LYS A 449 32.19 2.18 24.41
N GLU A 450 32.94 3.05 25.06
CA GLU A 450 34.40 2.93 25.07
C GLU A 450 34.79 1.56 25.64
N ALA A 451 35.72 0.88 24.98
CA ALA A 451 36.26 -0.37 25.44
C ALA A 451 36.99 -0.11 26.79
N ASP A 452 36.57 -0.77 27.85
CA ASP A 452 37.25 -0.67 29.14
C ASP A 452 38.71 -1.16 29.00
N PRO A 453 39.70 -0.29 29.15
CA PRO A 453 41.11 -0.67 29.01
C PRO A 453 41.57 -1.69 30.06
N ASN A 454 40.74 -2.01 31.06
CA ASN A 454 41.05 -2.96 32.13
C ASN A 454 40.31 -4.30 32.04
N ALA A 455 39.52 -4.54 31.03
CA ALA A 455 38.76 -5.80 30.85
C ALA A 455 39.63 -7.06 30.67
N GLY A 456 40.94 -6.90 30.54
CA GLY A 456 41.93 -7.99 30.39
C GLY A 456 42.71 -8.39 31.62
N GLN A 457 42.48 -7.73 32.77
CA GLN A 457 43.21 -8.07 34.01
C GLN A 457 42.24 -8.51 35.11
N ARG A 458 41.68 -9.69 34.97
CA ARG A 458 41.20 -10.42 36.13
C ARG A 458 42.33 -11.33 36.55
N GLU A 459 42.93 -10.98 37.71
CA GLU A 459 43.84 -11.83 38.46
C GLU A 459 43.22 -13.22 38.64
N TYR A 460 43.96 -14.21 38.23
CA TYR A 460 43.68 -15.62 38.50
C TYR A 460 43.77 -15.83 40.03
N ASN A 461 42.65 -16.01 40.66
CA ASN A 461 42.59 -16.47 42.06
C ASN A 461 42.39 -18.00 42.05
N PRO A 462 43.39 -18.78 42.57
CA PRO A 462 43.38 -20.24 42.43
C PRO A 462 42.57 -20.99 43.49
N ASP A 463 41.76 -20.34 44.30
CA ASP A 463 40.99 -20.99 45.36
C ASP A 463 39.48 -20.74 45.20
N TYR A 464 38.85 -21.44 44.25
CA TYR A 464 37.44 -21.82 44.37
C TYR A 464 37.17 -23.06 43.49
N ASP A 465 37.20 -24.21 44.17
CA ASP A 465 36.80 -25.49 43.65
C ASP A 465 35.26 -25.58 43.83
N ASP A 466 34.50 -25.55 42.75
CA ASP A 466 33.16 -26.09 42.77
C ASP A 466 32.75 -26.55 41.32
N GLY A 467 32.50 -27.86 41.33
CA GLY A 467 32.25 -28.64 40.16
C GLY A 467 30.96 -28.28 39.39
N GLY A 468 31.08 -28.24 38.12
CA GLY A 468 29.96 -28.12 37.20
C GLY A 468 30.46 -28.05 35.77
N GLY A 469 30.85 -29.19 35.24
CA GLY A 469 31.31 -29.29 33.85
C GLY A 469 30.25 -28.93 32.83
N CYS A 470 30.61 -28.06 31.89
CA CYS A 470 30.00 -28.01 30.60
C CYS A 470 31.12 -28.24 29.58
N ASP A 471 31.16 -29.45 29.05
CA ASP A 471 31.97 -29.82 27.89
C ASP A 471 31.54 -29.00 26.70
N CYS A 472 32.42 -28.15 26.20
CA CYS A 472 32.34 -27.62 24.86
C CYS A 472 33.25 -28.44 23.96
N ASP A 473 32.72 -29.45 23.32
CA ASP A 473 33.41 -30.18 22.26
C ASP A 473 33.64 -29.25 21.05
N VAL A 474 34.90 -28.91 20.88
CA VAL A 474 35.41 -28.27 19.65
C VAL A 474 35.51 -29.36 18.59
N ALA A 475 34.57 -29.44 17.70
CA ALA A 475 34.66 -30.28 16.53
C ALA A 475 35.66 -29.67 15.53
N ARG A 476 36.76 -30.37 15.38
CA ARG A 476 37.82 -30.15 14.40
C ARG A 476 37.27 -30.32 12.98
N GLU A 477 37.73 -29.46 12.11
CA GLU A 477 37.69 -29.59 10.66
C GLU A 477 38.24 -30.95 10.19
N GLY A 478 37.52 -31.57 9.25
CA GLY A 478 37.97 -32.74 8.47
C GLY A 478 37.44 -32.61 7.03
N PRO A 479 38.21 -33.05 6.04
CA PRO A 479 38.20 -32.48 4.71
C PRO A 479 37.12 -33.03 3.78
N VAL A 480 36.80 -32.17 2.82
CA VAL A 480 36.00 -32.40 1.61
C VAL A 480 36.32 -33.71 0.92
N ARG A 481 35.36 -34.55 0.67
CA ARG A 481 35.37 -35.53 -0.41
C ARG A 481 34.10 -35.48 -1.24
N ASN A 482 34.30 -35.09 -2.48
CA ASN A 482 33.38 -35.32 -3.58
C ASN A 482 32.94 -36.75 -3.62
N LEU A 483 31.66 -37.01 -3.76
CA LEU A 483 31.15 -38.15 -4.53
C LEU A 483 29.74 -37.78 -5.04
N GLY A 484 29.65 -37.90 -6.33
CA GLY A 484 28.52 -37.61 -7.13
C GLY A 484 27.46 -38.73 -7.13
N ALA A 485 26.42 -38.34 -7.77
CA ALA A 485 25.48 -39.16 -8.54
C ALA A 485 24.50 -40.10 -7.82
N LEU A 486 23.29 -40.03 -8.30
CA LEU A 486 22.18 -40.98 -8.31
C LEU A 486 21.33 -41.16 -7.05
N ALA A 487 20.11 -40.69 -7.21
CA ALA A 487 18.84 -41.41 -7.02
C ALA A 487 17.69 -40.43 -7.28
N LEU A 488 17.24 -40.41 -8.40
CA LEU A 488 16.03 -40.90 -9.09
C LEU A 488 15.11 -41.79 -8.26
N LEU A 489 13.83 -41.45 -8.41
CA LEU A 489 12.64 -42.28 -8.32
C LEU A 489 11.91 -42.39 -6.98
N LEU A 490 10.65 -42.12 -7.21
CA LEU A 490 9.43 -42.64 -6.61
C LEU A 490 8.69 -41.72 -5.65
N ILE A 491 7.65 -41.09 -6.13
CA ILE A 491 6.27 -41.46 -5.76
C ILE A 491 5.34 -41.15 -6.92
N PHE A 492 5.10 -42.19 -7.67
CA PHE A 492 3.91 -42.41 -8.49
C PHE A 492 2.79 -42.91 -7.55
N GLY A 493 1.59 -42.50 -7.82
CA GLY A 493 0.49 -43.38 -7.46
C GLY A 493 -0.70 -42.75 -6.78
N CYS A 494 -1.63 -42.19 -7.50
CA CYS A 494 -3.02 -42.65 -7.37
C CYS A 494 -3.82 -42.24 -8.61
N LEU A 495 -3.85 -43.18 -9.53
CA LEU A 495 -4.77 -43.26 -10.65
C LEU A 495 -5.90 -44.21 -10.23
N ILE A 496 -7.14 -43.78 -10.29
CA ILE A 496 -8.33 -44.63 -10.35
C ILE A 496 -9.24 -43.96 -11.35
N MET A 497 -9.27 -44.46 -12.52
CA MET A 497 -10.09 -45.45 -13.21
C MET A 497 -11.59 -45.38 -12.93
N LEU A 498 -12.28 -45.46 -14.06
CA LEU A 498 -13.67 -45.87 -14.31
C LEU A 498 -14.67 -44.72 -14.38
N GLY A 499 -15.45 -44.59 -15.41
CA GLY A 499 -15.91 -45.58 -16.36
C GLY A 499 -16.65 -44.94 -17.51
N THR A 500 -16.44 -45.55 -18.57
CA THR A 500 -17.20 -45.44 -19.83
C THR A 500 -18.67 -45.76 -19.66
N ARG A 501 -19.57 -44.95 -20.21
CA ARG A 501 -20.79 -45.50 -20.81
C ARG A 501 -21.22 -44.68 -22.02
N ARG A 502 -21.26 -45.34 -23.14
CA ARG A 502 -21.95 -45.01 -24.35
C ARG A 502 -23.47 -44.93 -24.11
N GLY A 503 -24.10 -44.02 -24.78
CA GLY A 503 -25.55 -44.02 -24.99
C GLY A 503 -25.88 -43.17 -26.21
N LYS A 504 -26.23 -43.83 -27.29
CA LYS A 504 -26.66 -43.30 -28.58
C LYS A 504 -28.09 -42.80 -28.52
N SER A 505 -28.38 -41.94 -29.54
CA SER A 505 -29.69 -41.68 -30.24
C SER A 505 -30.67 -40.80 -29.48
N GLN A 506 -31.19 -39.78 -30.02
CA GLN A 506 -31.73 -39.39 -31.37
C GLN A 506 -31.55 -37.88 -31.57
#